data_64135cf9f449bb3b968aa03ad6659812
#
_entry.id   64135cf9f449bb3b968aa03ad6659812
#
_cell.length_a   1.000
_cell.length_b   1.000
_cell.length_c   1.000
_cell.angle_alpha   90.00
_cell.angle_beta   90.00
_cell.angle_gamma   90.00
#
_symmetry.space_group_name_H-M   'P 1'
#
loop_
_entity.id
_entity.type
_entity.pdbx_description
1 polymer ?
#
loop_
_entity_poly.entity_id
_entity_poly.type
_entity_poly.pdbx_seq_one_letter_code
_entity_poly.pdbx_strand_id
1 'polypeptide(L)'
;MKRFLIIMIAGLGWHAGAATAQQSLASTMEVYVFPKKGQDISQQSQDEAACYEWAVGEVGTDPFEAQKQQQAAADQAAAQSASAQQSTQGSGARGAVRGAAVGAVVGEIADDDAGKGAAWGAAIGGISSRHRARSQAHQASAQAESQYQATAQASAQDIENFKKAFSVCLEAKEYLVKY
;
A
#
# COMPACT_ATOMS: atom_id res chain seq x y z
N MET A 1 71.99 -28.42 5.74
CA MET A 1 71.33 -28.96 4.53
C MET A 1 69.98 -29.55 4.96
N LYS A 2 68.92 -28.78 4.92
CA LYS A 2 67.56 -29.23 5.27
C LYS A 2 66.70 -29.03 4.04
N ARG A 3 66.24 -30.15 3.45
CA ARG A 3 65.38 -30.19 2.30
C ARG A 3 63.96 -29.88 2.75
N PHE A 4 63.36 -28.77 2.32
CA PHE A 4 61.96 -28.46 2.49
C PHE A 4 61.19 -29.10 1.33
N LEU A 5 60.33 -30.04 1.67
CA LEU A 5 59.41 -30.71 0.77
C LEU A 5 58.14 -29.85 0.74
N ILE A 6 57.88 -29.18 -0.41
CA ILE A 6 56.64 -28.41 -0.64
C ILE A 6 55.61 -29.37 -1.20
N ILE A 7 54.58 -29.69 -0.40
CA ILE A 7 53.41 -30.47 -0.83
C ILE A 7 52.41 -29.48 -1.45
N MET A 8 52.28 -29.51 -2.80
CA MET A 8 51.20 -28.85 -3.51
C MET A 8 49.93 -29.66 -3.32
N ILE A 9 48.99 -29.17 -2.50
CA ILE A 9 47.64 -29.70 -2.42
C ILE A 9 46.80 -29.00 -3.49
N ALA A 10 46.53 -29.69 -4.59
CA ALA A 10 45.56 -29.25 -5.61
C ALA A 10 44.18 -29.40 -5.03
N GLY A 11 43.61 -28.30 -4.56
CA GLY A 11 42.20 -28.22 -4.16
C GLY A 11 41.30 -28.24 -5.36
N LEU A 12 40.64 -29.37 -5.68
CA LEU A 12 39.50 -29.40 -6.59
C LEU A 12 38.34 -28.69 -5.88
N GLY A 13 38.17 -27.41 -6.23
CA GLY A 13 36.97 -26.66 -5.84
C GLY A 13 35.75 -27.19 -6.57
N TRP A 14 34.91 -27.94 -5.89
CA TRP A 14 33.55 -28.20 -6.33
C TRP A 14 32.78 -26.87 -6.28
N HIS A 15 32.61 -26.25 -7.45
CA HIS A 15 31.65 -25.18 -7.60
C HIS A 15 30.26 -25.82 -7.61
N ALA A 16 29.62 -25.93 -6.45
CA ALA A 16 28.20 -26.15 -6.36
C ALA A 16 27.55 -24.89 -6.96
N GLY A 17 27.20 -24.95 -8.23
CA GLY A 17 26.38 -23.93 -8.87
C GLY A 17 25.07 -23.82 -8.06
N ALA A 18 24.88 -22.72 -7.35
CA ALA A 18 23.58 -22.37 -6.82
C ALA A 18 22.63 -22.27 -8.02
N ALA A 19 21.80 -23.28 -8.23
CA ALA A 19 20.65 -23.19 -9.12
C ALA A 19 19.75 -22.11 -8.51
N THR A 20 19.86 -20.87 -9.00
CA THR A 20 18.85 -19.87 -8.75
C THR A 20 17.58 -20.41 -9.39
N ALA A 21 16.63 -20.80 -8.54
CA ALA A 21 15.30 -21.13 -9.02
C ALA A 21 14.79 -19.92 -9.79
N GLN A 22 14.73 -20.02 -11.11
CA GLN A 22 14.13 -18.99 -11.96
C GLN A 22 12.65 -18.97 -11.59
N GLN A 23 12.23 -17.91 -10.90
CA GLN A 23 10.82 -17.69 -10.64
C GLN A 23 10.13 -17.50 -11.99
N SER A 24 9.17 -18.35 -12.31
CA SER A 24 8.35 -18.17 -13.50
C SER A 24 7.43 -16.95 -13.35
N LEU A 25 7.02 -16.39 -14.47
CA LEU A 25 6.08 -15.26 -14.48
C LEU A 25 4.79 -15.63 -13.72
N ALA A 26 4.28 -16.84 -13.93
CA ALA A 26 3.12 -17.36 -13.22
C ALA A 26 3.32 -17.39 -11.70
N SER A 27 4.49 -17.83 -11.22
CA SER A 27 4.77 -17.93 -9.78
C SER A 27 4.80 -16.57 -9.07
N THR A 28 5.16 -15.48 -9.76
CA THR A 28 5.13 -14.12 -9.19
C THR A 28 3.70 -13.63 -8.92
N MET A 29 2.72 -14.26 -9.58
CA MET A 29 1.29 -13.97 -9.42
C MET A 29 0.57 -15.03 -8.58
N GLU A 30 1.30 -15.91 -7.89
CA GLU A 30 0.75 -17.04 -7.13
C GLU A 30 -0.05 -18.04 -7.99
N VAL A 31 0.31 -18.14 -9.27
CA VAL A 31 -0.25 -19.12 -10.20
C VAL A 31 0.75 -20.25 -10.38
N TYR A 32 0.33 -21.47 -10.12
CA TYR A 32 1.16 -22.67 -10.24
C TYR A 32 0.85 -23.39 -11.55
N VAL A 33 1.87 -23.57 -12.38
CA VAL A 33 1.76 -24.11 -13.74
C VAL A 33 2.56 -25.41 -13.85
N PHE A 34 1.90 -26.48 -14.28
CA PHE A 34 2.51 -27.81 -14.45
C PHE A 34 2.35 -28.31 -15.89
N PRO A 35 3.43 -28.65 -16.59
CA PRO A 35 3.36 -29.17 -17.95
C PRO A 35 2.71 -30.58 -17.99
N LYS A 36 1.72 -30.79 -18.86
CA LYS A 36 1.06 -32.10 -19.06
C LYS A 36 1.74 -32.96 -20.12
N LYS A 37 2.48 -32.35 -21.04
CA LYS A 37 3.09 -33.02 -22.20
C LYS A 37 4.62 -32.98 -22.18
N GLY A 38 5.24 -32.70 -21.04
CA GLY A 38 6.69 -32.65 -20.90
C GLY A 38 7.34 -31.42 -21.53
N GLN A 39 6.60 -30.30 -21.61
CA GLN A 39 7.14 -29.00 -22.00
C GLN A 39 8.33 -28.67 -21.09
N ASP A 40 9.43 -28.21 -21.67
CA ASP A 40 10.60 -27.78 -20.91
C ASP A 40 10.42 -26.36 -20.36
N ILE A 41 11.34 -25.93 -19.50
CA ILE A 41 11.29 -24.62 -18.84
C ILE A 41 11.31 -23.46 -19.86
N SER A 42 12.04 -23.60 -20.96
CA SER A 42 12.12 -22.58 -22.01
C SER A 42 10.78 -22.43 -22.73
N GLN A 43 10.16 -23.54 -23.07
CA GLN A 43 8.84 -23.57 -23.70
C GLN A 43 7.78 -23.00 -22.73
N GLN A 44 7.81 -23.41 -21.46
CA GLN A 44 6.91 -22.88 -20.45
C GLN A 44 7.03 -21.35 -20.32
N SER A 45 8.25 -20.82 -20.25
CA SER A 45 8.46 -19.37 -20.15
C SER A 45 7.91 -18.60 -21.35
N GLN A 46 8.04 -19.14 -22.55
CA GLN A 46 7.50 -18.52 -23.78
C GLN A 46 5.96 -18.58 -23.78
N ASP A 47 5.40 -19.69 -23.36
CA ASP A 47 3.95 -19.88 -23.29
C ASP A 47 3.34 -18.99 -22.21
N GLU A 48 3.99 -18.87 -21.04
CA GLU A 48 3.57 -17.94 -19.99
C GLU A 48 3.59 -16.47 -20.48
N ALA A 49 4.66 -16.06 -21.18
CA ALA A 49 4.74 -14.71 -21.73
C ALA A 49 3.64 -14.42 -22.75
N ALA A 50 3.41 -15.35 -23.69
CA ALA A 50 2.36 -15.19 -24.68
C ALA A 50 0.95 -15.16 -24.06
N CYS A 51 0.69 -15.99 -23.05
CA CYS A 51 -0.57 -16.00 -22.33
C CYS A 51 -0.75 -14.75 -21.46
N TYR A 52 0.34 -14.21 -20.92
CA TYR A 52 0.31 -12.94 -20.18
C TYR A 52 -0.14 -11.78 -21.08
N GLU A 53 0.52 -11.62 -22.24
CA GLU A 53 0.15 -10.55 -23.18
C GLU A 53 -1.30 -10.68 -23.65
N TRP A 54 -1.74 -11.91 -23.94
CA TRP A 54 -3.12 -12.16 -24.33
C TRP A 54 -4.10 -11.81 -23.20
N ALA A 55 -3.81 -12.23 -21.96
CA ALA A 55 -4.69 -11.97 -20.81
C ALA A 55 -4.79 -10.47 -20.48
N VAL A 56 -3.66 -9.72 -20.57
CA VAL A 56 -3.68 -8.26 -20.43
C VAL A 56 -4.55 -7.63 -21.50
N GLY A 57 -4.45 -8.09 -22.76
CA GLY A 57 -5.27 -7.61 -23.86
C GLY A 57 -6.76 -7.91 -23.67
N GLU A 58 -7.11 -9.08 -23.12
CA GLU A 58 -8.48 -9.51 -22.89
C GLU A 58 -9.16 -8.79 -21.72
N VAL A 59 -8.42 -8.62 -20.60
CA VAL A 59 -8.94 -7.99 -19.38
C VAL A 59 -8.79 -6.46 -19.41
N GLY A 60 -7.82 -5.95 -20.19
CA GLY A 60 -7.53 -4.52 -20.29
C GLY A 60 -6.73 -3.98 -19.10
N THR A 61 -6.27 -4.85 -18.18
CA THR A 61 -5.51 -4.43 -16.99
C THR A 61 -4.29 -5.31 -16.81
N ASP A 62 -3.13 -4.68 -16.58
CA ASP A 62 -1.91 -5.35 -16.18
C ASP A 62 -1.92 -5.58 -14.67
N PRO A 63 -1.75 -6.84 -14.18
CA PRO A 63 -1.82 -7.15 -12.76
C PRO A 63 -0.74 -6.45 -11.93
N PHE A 64 0.44 -6.19 -12.47
CA PHE A 64 1.50 -5.47 -11.77
C PHE A 64 1.18 -3.98 -11.64
N GLU A 65 0.56 -3.38 -12.66
CA GLU A 65 0.09 -2.00 -12.57
C GLU A 65 -1.10 -1.88 -11.59
N ALA A 66 -1.99 -2.87 -11.55
CA ALA A 66 -3.08 -2.91 -10.57
C ALA A 66 -2.54 -2.98 -9.13
N GLN A 67 -1.53 -3.82 -8.86
CA GLN A 67 -0.86 -3.88 -7.55
C GLN A 67 -0.18 -2.56 -7.18
N LYS A 68 0.48 -1.91 -8.14
CA LYS A 68 1.13 -0.61 -7.94
C LYS A 68 0.13 0.50 -7.64
N GLN A 69 -1.02 0.50 -8.31
CA GLN A 69 -2.11 1.43 -8.02
C GLN A 69 -2.68 1.21 -6.61
N GLN A 70 -2.86 -0.03 -6.20
CA GLN A 70 -3.29 -0.37 -4.84
C GLN A 70 -2.29 0.14 -3.79
N GLN A 71 -1.00 -0.07 -4.00
CA GLN A 71 0.05 0.43 -3.10
C GLN A 71 0.03 1.97 -3.04
N ALA A 72 -0.05 2.64 -4.18
CA ALA A 72 -0.13 4.10 -4.22
C ALA A 72 -1.38 4.64 -3.51
N ALA A 73 -2.52 3.96 -3.63
CA ALA A 73 -3.74 4.32 -2.91
C ALA A 73 -3.58 4.14 -1.39
N ALA A 74 -2.91 3.07 -0.94
CA ALA A 74 -2.60 2.85 0.47
C ALA A 74 -1.70 3.97 1.04
N ASP A 75 -0.64 4.32 0.32
CA ASP A 75 0.28 5.38 0.71
C ASP A 75 -0.42 6.75 0.80
N GLN A 76 -1.31 7.05 -0.16
CA GLN A 76 -2.12 8.26 -0.15
C GLN A 76 -3.09 8.28 1.05
N ALA A 77 -3.78 7.18 1.33
CA ALA A 77 -4.68 7.09 2.48
C ALA A 77 -3.94 7.27 3.80
N ALA A 78 -2.76 6.67 3.93
CA ALA A 78 -1.89 6.85 5.09
C ALA A 78 -1.44 8.31 5.26
N ALA A 79 -0.99 8.96 4.18
CA ALA A 79 -0.58 10.36 4.20
C ALA A 79 -1.73 11.31 4.55
N GLN A 80 -2.93 11.09 4.01
CA GLN A 80 -4.13 11.86 4.34
C GLN A 80 -4.53 11.70 5.81
N SER A 81 -4.50 10.48 6.32
CA SER A 81 -4.80 10.18 7.73
C SER A 81 -3.79 10.83 8.68
N ALA A 82 -2.50 10.80 8.33
CA ALA A 82 -1.46 11.47 9.11
C ALA A 82 -1.64 13.00 9.11
N SER A 83 -1.92 13.60 7.97
CA SER A 83 -2.16 15.04 7.86
C SER A 83 -3.42 15.49 8.62
N ALA A 84 -4.48 14.68 8.59
CA ALA A 84 -5.70 14.90 9.35
C ALA A 84 -5.44 14.90 10.86
N GLN A 85 -4.62 13.97 11.35
CA GLN A 85 -4.20 13.94 12.76
C GLN A 85 -3.34 15.14 13.15
N GLN A 86 -2.39 15.54 12.31
CA GLN A 86 -1.56 16.73 12.55
C GLN A 86 -2.40 18.02 12.61
N SER A 87 -3.44 18.13 11.81
CA SER A 87 -4.33 19.31 11.80
C SER A 87 -5.07 19.51 13.13
N THR A 88 -5.22 18.46 13.95
CA THR A 88 -5.83 18.57 15.27
C THR A 88 -4.89 19.17 16.33
N GLN A 89 -3.57 19.11 16.09
CA GLN A 89 -2.57 19.64 17.02
C GLN A 89 -2.68 21.17 17.10
N GLY A 90 -2.71 21.69 18.31
CA GLY A 90 -2.84 23.13 18.55
C GLY A 90 -4.22 23.72 18.28
N SER A 91 -5.21 22.94 17.79
CA SER A 91 -6.56 23.44 17.53
C SER A 91 -7.23 24.01 18.80
N GLY A 92 -7.01 23.37 19.95
CA GLY A 92 -7.51 23.85 21.22
C GLY A 92 -6.92 25.18 21.64
N ALA A 93 -5.60 25.38 21.46
CA ALA A 93 -4.94 26.65 21.77
C ALA A 93 -5.45 27.78 20.87
N ARG A 94 -5.55 27.55 19.57
CA ARG A 94 -6.11 28.51 18.61
C ARG A 94 -7.57 28.88 18.93
N GLY A 95 -8.37 27.88 19.30
CA GLY A 95 -9.75 28.07 19.70
C GLY A 95 -9.87 28.85 21.03
N ALA A 96 -9.00 28.56 21.99
CA ALA A 96 -8.95 29.29 23.25
C ALA A 96 -8.60 30.78 23.04
N VAL A 97 -7.59 31.08 22.22
CA VAL A 97 -7.22 32.47 21.89
C VAL A 97 -8.38 33.22 21.23
N ARG A 98 -9.03 32.62 20.23
CA ARG A 98 -10.19 33.24 19.57
C ARG A 98 -11.38 33.39 20.51
N GLY A 99 -11.66 32.38 21.32
CA GLY A 99 -12.73 32.39 22.30
C GLY A 99 -12.47 33.45 23.40
N ALA A 100 -11.22 33.56 23.86
CA ALA A 100 -10.83 34.62 24.83
C ALA A 100 -11.07 36.00 24.29
N ALA A 101 -10.68 36.28 23.04
CA ALA A 101 -10.87 37.60 22.42
C ALA A 101 -12.36 37.99 22.33
N VAL A 102 -13.20 37.05 21.85
CA VAL A 102 -14.66 37.28 21.79
C VAL A 102 -15.28 37.37 23.18
N GLY A 103 -14.88 36.48 24.10
CA GLY A 103 -15.37 36.47 25.47
C GLY A 103 -15.00 37.74 26.27
N ALA A 104 -13.81 38.30 26.05
CA ALA A 104 -13.42 39.59 26.66
C ALA A 104 -14.35 40.74 26.26
N VAL A 105 -14.66 40.85 24.96
CA VAL A 105 -15.59 41.89 24.47
C VAL A 105 -16.99 41.70 25.03
N VAL A 106 -17.49 40.48 25.09
CA VAL A 106 -18.81 40.18 25.63
C VAL A 106 -18.85 40.42 27.17
N GLY A 107 -17.80 40.04 27.90
CA GLY A 107 -17.69 40.21 29.33
C GLY A 107 -17.64 41.69 29.74
N GLU A 108 -16.94 42.51 28.98
CA GLU A 108 -16.89 43.97 29.17
C GLU A 108 -18.26 44.65 29.00
N ILE A 109 -19.03 44.17 27.99
CA ILE A 109 -20.35 44.74 27.67
C ILE A 109 -21.42 44.24 28.67
N ALA A 110 -21.32 43.02 29.18
CA ALA A 110 -22.38 42.40 29.99
C ALA A 110 -22.20 42.66 31.51
N ASP A 111 -20.96 42.55 32.02
CA ASP A 111 -20.67 42.54 33.47
C ASP A 111 -19.51 43.46 33.89
N ASP A 112 -19.02 44.34 33.02
CA ASP A 112 -17.82 45.15 33.23
C ASP A 112 -16.58 44.33 33.64
N ASP A 113 -16.51 43.05 33.23
CA ASP A 113 -15.43 42.11 33.58
C ASP A 113 -14.92 41.33 32.35
N ALA A 114 -14.08 42.00 31.56
CA ALA A 114 -13.44 41.41 30.39
C ALA A 114 -12.60 40.17 30.76
N GLY A 115 -12.04 40.12 31.97
CA GLY A 115 -11.19 39.00 32.41
C GLY A 115 -11.98 37.69 32.59
N LYS A 116 -13.14 37.75 33.22
CA LYS A 116 -14.02 36.60 33.37
C LYS A 116 -14.59 36.17 32.02
N GLY A 117 -15.02 37.14 31.19
CA GLY A 117 -15.49 36.84 29.84
C GLY A 117 -14.43 36.15 28.98
N ALA A 118 -13.19 36.63 29.03
CA ALA A 118 -12.06 36.01 28.34
C ALA A 118 -11.78 34.57 28.81
N ALA A 119 -11.82 34.35 30.14
CA ALA A 119 -11.56 32.99 30.69
C ALA A 119 -12.63 31.97 30.24
N TRP A 120 -13.92 32.33 30.32
CA TRP A 120 -15.01 31.48 29.83
C TRP A 120 -14.96 31.29 28.34
N GLY A 121 -14.71 32.33 27.56
CA GLY A 121 -14.56 32.26 26.12
C GLY A 121 -13.39 31.39 25.70
N ALA A 122 -12.26 31.45 26.41
CA ALA A 122 -11.11 30.59 26.17
C ALA A 122 -11.44 29.11 26.43
N ALA A 123 -12.11 28.82 27.54
CA ALA A 123 -12.49 27.46 27.89
C ALA A 123 -13.45 26.83 26.85
N ILE A 124 -14.52 27.54 26.51
CA ILE A 124 -15.52 27.08 25.54
C ILE A 124 -14.91 26.98 24.13
N GLY A 125 -14.16 28.02 23.70
CA GLY A 125 -13.51 28.06 22.42
C GLY A 125 -12.45 26.98 22.25
N GLY A 126 -11.68 26.68 23.29
CA GLY A 126 -10.69 25.61 23.32
C GLY A 126 -11.31 24.21 23.18
N ILE A 127 -12.38 23.93 23.92
CA ILE A 127 -13.09 22.66 23.92
C ILE A 127 -13.80 22.44 22.57
N SER A 128 -14.55 23.43 22.11
CA SER A 128 -15.34 23.32 20.88
C SER A 128 -14.46 23.18 19.63
N SER A 129 -13.34 23.89 19.59
CA SER A 129 -12.40 23.77 18.46
C SER A 129 -11.65 22.43 18.41
N ARG A 130 -11.31 21.87 19.59
CA ARG A 130 -10.76 20.51 19.68
C ARG A 130 -11.77 19.47 19.19
N HIS A 131 -13.02 19.58 19.61
CA HIS A 131 -14.06 18.67 19.19
C HIS A 131 -14.29 18.73 17.69
N ARG A 132 -14.43 19.94 17.13
CA ARG A 132 -14.59 20.17 15.69
C ARG A 132 -13.39 19.65 14.88
N ALA A 133 -12.17 19.93 15.31
CA ALA A 133 -10.96 19.46 14.64
C ALA A 133 -10.88 17.93 14.63
N ARG A 134 -11.20 17.28 15.76
CA ARG A 134 -11.24 15.81 15.81
C ARG A 134 -12.31 15.21 14.88
N SER A 135 -13.50 15.77 14.89
CA SER A 135 -14.60 15.31 14.03
C SER A 135 -14.23 15.45 12.53
N GLN A 136 -13.60 16.57 12.13
CA GLN A 136 -13.10 16.76 10.78
C GLN A 136 -11.97 15.78 10.43
N ALA A 137 -11.03 15.53 11.34
CA ALA A 137 -9.97 14.54 11.15
C ALA A 137 -10.52 13.12 10.97
N HIS A 138 -11.50 12.73 11.78
CA HIS A 138 -12.16 11.43 11.63
C HIS A 138 -12.88 11.29 10.28
N GLN A 139 -13.59 12.34 9.85
CA GLN A 139 -14.25 12.33 8.54
C GLN A 139 -13.24 12.22 7.40
N ALA A 140 -12.14 12.98 7.46
CA ALA A 140 -11.09 12.93 6.44
C ALA A 140 -10.41 11.54 6.39
N SER A 141 -10.11 10.94 7.54
CA SER A 141 -9.56 9.58 7.62
C SER A 141 -10.54 8.53 7.10
N ALA A 142 -11.82 8.64 7.42
CA ALA A 142 -12.84 7.72 6.91
C ALA A 142 -13.04 7.83 5.39
N GLN A 143 -12.95 9.03 4.84
CA GLN A 143 -12.99 9.23 3.39
C GLN A 143 -11.76 8.64 2.70
N ALA A 144 -10.56 8.86 3.25
CA ALA A 144 -9.32 8.28 2.73
C ALA A 144 -9.38 6.75 2.73
N GLU A 145 -9.86 6.15 3.83
CA GLU A 145 -10.04 4.71 3.95
C GLU A 145 -11.05 4.18 2.95
N SER A 146 -12.21 4.84 2.77
CA SER A 146 -13.21 4.39 1.81
C SER A 146 -12.72 4.44 0.36
N GLN A 147 -11.92 5.44 0.00
CA GLN A 147 -11.29 5.53 -1.33
C GLN A 147 -10.25 4.41 -1.53
N TYR A 148 -9.43 4.15 -0.52
CA TYR A 148 -8.49 3.04 -0.55
C TYR A 148 -9.21 1.70 -0.73
N GLN A 149 -10.25 1.43 0.06
CA GLN A 149 -11.03 0.18 -0.02
C GLN A 149 -11.67 0.00 -1.41
N ALA A 150 -12.20 1.05 -1.99
CA ALA A 150 -12.76 0.99 -3.35
C ALA A 150 -11.69 0.64 -4.39
N THR A 151 -10.51 1.28 -4.32
CA THR A 151 -9.39 0.99 -5.23
C THR A 151 -8.86 -0.43 -5.01
N ALA A 152 -8.70 -0.86 -3.75
CA ALA A 152 -8.22 -2.18 -3.42
C ALA A 152 -9.15 -3.29 -3.93
N GLN A 153 -10.47 -3.10 -3.81
CA GLN A 153 -11.47 -4.05 -4.33
C GLN A 153 -11.45 -4.11 -5.85
N ALA A 154 -11.38 -2.97 -6.54
CA ALA A 154 -11.29 -2.93 -7.99
C ALA A 154 -10.01 -3.63 -8.50
N SER A 155 -8.86 -3.29 -7.92
CA SER A 155 -7.58 -3.93 -8.28
C SER A 155 -7.58 -5.44 -8.01
N ALA A 156 -8.17 -5.88 -6.90
CA ALA A 156 -8.28 -7.31 -6.58
C ALA A 156 -9.15 -8.05 -7.61
N GLN A 157 -10.26 -7.47 -8.04
CA GLN A 157 -11.11 -8.04 -9.09
C GLN A 157 -10.39 -8.11 -10.44
N ASP A 158 -9.66 -7.07 -10.81
CA ASP A 158 -8.88 -7.03 -12.04
C ASP A 158 -7.79 -8.11 -12.05
N ILE A 159 -7.05 -8.26 -10.96
CA ILE A 159 -6.04 -9.31 -10.79
C ILE A 159 -6.69 -10.70 -10.87
N GLU A 160 -7.84 -10.91 -10.25
CA GLU A 160 -8.55 -12.19 -10.31
C GLU A 160 -9.03 -12.51 -11.73
N ASN A 161 -9.60 -11.52 -12.44
CA ASN A 161 -10.03 -11.67 -13.83
C ASN A 161 -8.83 -11.98 -14.75
N PHE A 162 -7.68 -11.30 -14.51
CA PHE A 162 -6.45 -11.61 -15.21
C PHE A 162 -5.99 -13.06 -14.97
N LYS A 163 -5.96 -13.51 -13.70
CA LYS A 163 -5.56 -14.89 -13.37
C LYS A 163 -6.46 -15.91 -14.08
N LYS A 164 -7.77 -15.65 -14.18
CA LYS A 164 -8.71 -16.51 -14.92
C LYS A 164 -8.39 -16.57 -16.41
N ALA A 165 -8.21 -15.41 -17.05
CA ALA A 165 -7.85 -15.35 -18.48
C ALA A 165 -6.51 -16.05 -18.75
N PHE A 166 -5.49 -15.73 -17.96
CA PHE A 166 -4.16 -16.32 -18.03
C PHE A 166 -4.20 -17.85 -17.90
N SER A 167 -4.97 -18.35 -16.93
CA SER A 167 -5.15 -19.78 -16.70
C SER A 167 -5.81 -20.49 -17.90
N VAL A 168 -6.86 -19.90 -18.45
CA VAL A 168 -7.55 -20.45 -19.64
C VAL A 168 -6.59 -20.55 -20.83
N CYS A 169 -5.76 -19.55 -21.06
CA CYS A 169 -4.76 -19.58 -22.12
C CYS A 169 -3.74 -20.72 -21.91
N LEU A 170 -3.21 -20.85 -20.69
CA LEU A 170 -2.24 -21.91 -20.36
C LEU A 170 -2.86 -23.30 -20.42
N GLU A 171 -4.11 -23.47 -20.02
CA GLU A 171 -4.83 -24.73 -20.14
C GLU A 171 -5.03 -25.15 -21.60
N ALA A 172 -5.29 -24.17 -22.49
CA ALA A 172 -5.35 -24.41 -23.93
C ALA A 172 -4.00 -24.85 -24.52
N LYS A 173 -2.88 -24.48 -23.87
CA LYS A 173 -1.52 -24.93 -24.20
C LYS A 173 -1.09 -26.21 -23.47
N GLU A 174 -2.04 -26.93 -22.90
CA GLU A 174 -1.82 -28.23 -22.23
C GLU A 174 -0.98 -28.12 -20.93
N TYR A 175 -1.20 -27.07 -20.15
CA TYR A 175 -0.73 -26.97 -18.78
C TYR A 175 -1.84 -27.29 -17.78
N LEU A 176 -1.49 -27.76 -16.60
CA LEU A 176 -2.36 -27.81 -15.43
C LEU A 176 -2.10 -26.54 -14.63
N VAL A 177 -3.14 -25.74 -14.38
CA VAL A 177 -3.02 -24.47 -13.67
C VAL A 177 -3.77 -24.52 -12.34
N LYS A 178 -3.19 -23.94 -11.28
CA LYS A 178 -3.79 -23.76 -9.94
C LYS A 178 -3.47 -22.36 -9.43
N TYR A 179 -4.44 -21.69 -8.82
CA TYR A 179 -4.31 -20.40 -8.15
C TYR A 179 -5.35 -20.25 -7.03
#